data_09c867a3d580df6520f51b88d8a74045
#
_entry.id   09c867a3d580df6520f51b88d8a74045
#
_cell.length_a   1.000
_cell.length_b   1.000
_cell.length_c   1.000
_cell.angle_alpha   90.00
_cell.angle_beta   90.00
_cell.angle_gamma   90.00
#
_symmetry.space_group_name_H-M   'P 1'
#
loop_
_entity.id
_entity.type
_entity.pdbx_description
1 polymer ?
#
loop_
_entity_poly.entity_id
_entity_poly.type
_entity_poly.pdbx_seq_one_letter_code
_entity_poly.pdbx_strand_id
1 'polypeptide(L)'
;MALAALAAGARLGLRLRGPGLGLGRGPWRAAGRSRSRREAAEAEADAPVLQYAGERAARAHRIFVWGFSYSGALGVPSFVLPSAGPEPRAGSRPRRRIQPVPYRLELDQKISSAACGYGFTLLSSTTKDVTKVWGMGLNKDSQLGFQRSRRDQIFSLGNNSYGQCGRKVVEDEVYSESHKVHRLQDFDGQVVQVACGQDHSLFVTDRGEVYSCGWGADGQTGLGHYNITSTPTKLGGDLAGVHVVQVATYGDCCLAVSADGGVFGWGNSEYRQLASVTDSTQVNVPRRLPFSGVGKVEQAACGGTGCAVVNGEGRVFVWGYGILGKGPNLVETALPEMIPPTLFGLTEFSPEVRISQVRCGLSHFAALTNKGELFVWGKNVRGCLGIGRLEDQYFPWRVTMPGEPVAVACGVDHTVTLAKSFV
;
A
#
# COMPACT_ATOMS: atom_id res chain seq x y z
N MET A 1 -4.60 3.18 17.52
CA MET A 1 -5.33 3.90 16.46
C MET A 1 -4.32 4.47 15.51
N ALA A 2 -4.35 4.03 14.27
CA ALA A 2 -3.32 4.36 13.29
C ALA A 2 -3.39 5.82 12.86
N LEU A 3 -2.25 6.47 12.85
CA LEU A 3 -2.02 7.75 12.21
C LEU A 3 -1.88 7.53 10.71
N ALA A 4 -2.44 8.40 9.89
CA ALA A 4 -2.15 8.42 8.47
C ALA A 4 -1.25 9.61 8.16
N ALA A 5 -0.07 9.35 7.64
CA ALA A 5 0.82 10.37 7.10
C ALA A 5 0.93 10.15 5.59
N LEU A 6 0.83 11.21 4.81
CA LEU A 6 0.99 11.21 3.37
C LEU A 6 2.32 11.87 3.01
N ALA A 7 3.27 11.06 2.55
CA ALA A 7 4.40 11.55 1.79
C ALA A 7 4.02 11.58 0.31
N ALA A 8 4.13 12.73 -0.34
CA ALA A 8 4.00 12.83 -1.79
C ALA A 8 5.22 12.12 -2.42
N GLY A 9 5.03 10.87 -2.84
CA GLY A 9 6.07 10.05 -3.43
C GLY A 9 6.64 10.69 -4.69
N ALA A 10 7.89 11.11 -4.64
CA ALA A 10 8.67 11.38 -5.82
C ALA A 10 8.97 10.06 -6.53
N ARG A 11 8.41 9.86 -7.72
CA ARG A 11 8.85 8.78 -8.60
C ARG A 11 10.29 9.09 -9.03
N LEU A 12 11.24 8.27 -8.62
CA LEU A 12 12.56 8.20 -9.29
C LEU A 12 12.35 7.66 -10.70
N GLY A 13 12.24 8.57 -11.66
CA GLY A 13 12.33 8.25 -13.08
C GLY A 13 13.79 8.09 -13.46
N LEU A 14 14.31 6.88 -13.54
CA LEU A 14 15.58 6.60 -14.22
C LEU A 14 15.44 6.97 -15.70
N ARG A 15 15.99 8.13 -16.06
CA ARG A 15 16.22 8.47 -17.47
C ARG A 15 17.50 7.77 -17.93
N LEU A 16 17.35 6.68 -18.65
CA LEU A 16 18.42 6.19 -19.51
C LEU A 16 18.56 7.14 -20.70
N ARG A 17 19.68 7.85 -20.76
CA ARG A 17 20.11 8.59 -21.95
C ARG A 17 20.70 7.60 -22.94
N GLY A 18 20.01 7.37 -24.05
CA GLY A 18 20.58 6.80 -25.26
C GLY A 18 21.08 7.91 -26.19
N PRO A 19 22.16 7.68 -26.95
CA PRO A 19 22.76 8.71 -27.79
C PRO A 19 21.92 9.01 -29.03
N GLY A 20 21.76 10.28 -29.34
CA GLY A 20 21.11 10.76 -30.54
C GLY A 20 21.91 10.50 -31.80
N LEU A 21 21.23 10.06 -32.83
CA LEU A 21 21.66 10.16 -34.22
C LEU A 21 20.69 11.08 -34.94
N GLY A 22 21.22 12.21 -35.38
CA GLY A 22 20.50 13.13 -36.22
C GLY A 22 20.48 12.66 -37.68
N LEU A 23 19.32 12.81 -38.33
CA LEU A 23 19.23 12.82 -39.79
C LEU A 23 18.11 13.76 -40.26
N GLY A 24 18.48 14.70 -41.05
CA GLY A 24 17.97 15.26 -42.27
C GLY A 24 16.49 15.72 -42.37
N ARG A 25 16.31 17.02 -42.47
CA ARG A 25 15.08 17.68 -42.97
C ARG A 25 14.98 17.53 -44.49
N GLY A 26 13.80 17.07 -44.98
CA GLY A 26 13.35 17.28 -46.35
C GLY A 26 11.85 17.58 -46.37
N PRO A 27 11.39 18.56 -47.14
CA PRO A 27 10.00 18.98 -47.13
C PRO A 27 9.15 18.20 -48.10
N TRP A 28 8.20 17.41 -47.61
CA TRP A 28 7.13 16.84 -48.42
C TRP A 28 5.87 17.67 -48.31
N ARG A 29 5.51 18.30 -49.44
CA ARG A 29 4.22 18.93 -49.63
C ARG A 29 3.13 17.80 -49.70
N ALA A 30 2.26 17.74 -48.74
CA ALA A 30 1.05 16.94 -48.83
C ALA A 30 -0.03 17.73 -49.55
N ALA A 31 -0.41 17.30 -50.75
CA ALA A 31 -1.60 17.73 -51.42
C ALA A 31 -2.81 17.11 -50.70
N GLY A 32 -3.54 17.91 -49.95
CA GLY A 32 -4.78 17.52 -49.29
C GLY A 32 -5.91 17.36 -50.31
N ARG A 33 -6.36 16.15 -50.60
CA ARG A 33 -7.70 15.87 -51.13
C ARG A 33 -8.66 15.80 -49.95
N SER A 34 -9.61 16.73 -49.87
CA SER A 34 -10.73 16.63 -48.94
C SER A 34 -11.61 15.44 -49.37
N ARG A 35 -11.61 14.38 -48.56
CA ARG A 35 -12.58 13.30 -48.69
C ARG A 35 -13.99 13.83 -48.39
N SER A 36 -14.96 13.49 -49.24
CA SER A 36 -16.35 13.89 -49.02
C SER A 36 -16.87 13.25 -47.70
N ARG A 37 -17.84 13.94 -47.06
CA ARG A 37 -18.49 13.43 -45.83
C ARG A 37 -19.12 12.03 -46.03
N ARG A 38 -19.43 11.62 -47.23
CA ARG A 38 -19.97 10.30 -47.58
C ARG A 38 -18.90 9.21 -47.54
N GLU A 39 -17.68 9.48 -48.05
CA GLU A 39 -16.54 8.52 -47.98
C GLU A 39 -16.05 8.33 -46.56
N ALA A 40 -16.14 9.37 -45.69
CA ALA A 40 -15.83 9.23 -44.27
C ALA A 40 -16.87 8.36 -43.52
N ALA A 41 -18.18 8.48 -43.87
CA ALA A 41 -19.23 7.69 -43.25
C ALA A 41 -19.20 6.21 -43.73
N GLU A 42 -18.86 5.95 -45.01
CA GLU A 42 -18.66 4.60 -45.50
C GLU A 42 -17.41 3.93 -44.95
N ALA A 43 -16.33 4.67 -44.72
CA ALA A 43 -15.13 4.16 -44.04
C ALA A 43 -15.34 3.89 -42.54
N GLU A 44 -16.31 4.55 -41.90
CA GLU A 44 -16.70 4.30 -40.50
C GLU A 44 -17.62 3.07 -40.36
N ALA A 45 -18.40 2.74 -41.39
CA ALA A 45 -19.29 1.55 -41.43
C ALA A 45 -18.53 0.23 -41.62
N ASP A 46 -17.34 0.27 -42.24
CA ASP A 46 -16.47 -0.91 -42.46
C ASP A 46 -15.38 -1.06 -41.38
N ALA A 47 -15.39 -0.24 -40.33
CA ALA A 47 -14.45 -0.39 -39.24
C ALA A 47 -14.73 -1.69 -38.45
N PRO A 48 -13.73 -2.53 -38.22
CA PRO A 48 -13.95 -3.79 -37.49
C PRO A 48 -14.53 -3.53 -36.12
N VAL A 49 -15.59 -4.26 -35.78
CA VAL A 49 -16.35 -4.14 -34.51
C VAL A 49 -15.46 -4.38 -33.26
N LEU A 50 -14.31 -5.02 -33.45
CA LEU A 50 -13.27 -5.21 -32.45
C LEU A 50 -12.20 -4.12 -32.60
N GLN A 51 -12.43 -2.96 -32.04
CA GLN A 51 -11.33 -2.01 -31.79
C GLN A 51 -10.45 -2.57 -30.69
N TYR A 52 -9.16 -2.72 -30.99
CA TYR A 52 -8.15 -3.03 -29.99
C TYR A 52 -8.17 -1.94 -28.92
N ALA A 53 -8.63 -2.30 -27.72
CA ALA A 53 -8.72 -1.38 -26.56
C ALA A 53 -7.33 -1.02 -25.98
N GLY A 54 -6.24 -1.17 -26.74
CA GLY A 54 -4.86 -1.12 -26.26
C GLY A 54 -4.10 0.20 -26.41
N GLU A 55 -4.52 1.13 -27.27
CA GLU A 55 -3.62 2.19 -27.71
C GLU A 55 -4.06 3.64 -27.44
N ARG A 56 -4.95 3.89 -26.51
CA ARG A 56 -5.22 5.28 -26.10
C ARG A 56 -4.12 5.77 -25.15
N ALA A 57 -3.40 6.80 -25.54
CA ALA A 57 -2.30 7.43 -24.79
C ALA A 57 -2.65 7.94 -23.38
N ALA A 58 -3.91 7.91 -22.95
CA ALA A 58 -4.37 8.30 -21.62
C ALA A 58 -5.56 7.46 -21.17
N ARG A 59 -5.30 6.28 -20.60
CA ARG A 59 -6.33 5.50 -19.90
C ARG A 59 -6.81 6.23 -18.65
N ALA A 60 -8.14 6.25 -18.43
CA ALA A 60 -8.70 6.88 -17.24
C ALA A 60 -8.28 6.15 -15.96
N HIS A 61 -7.92 6.91 -14.93
CA HIS A 61 -7.65 6.35 -13.60
C HIS A 61 -8.95 5.99 -12.90
N ARG A 62 -8.98 4.83 -12.25
CA ARG A 62 -10.12 4.28 -11.52
C ARG A 62 -9.67 3.89 -10.11
N ILE A 63 -10.60 3.96 -9.17
CA ILE A 63 -10.38 3.47 -7.80
C ILE A 63 -11.40 2.37 -7.54
N PHE A 64 -10.92 1.27 -7.00
CA PHE A 64 -11.75 0.19 -6.55
C PHE A 64 -11.51 -0.06 -5.07
N VAL A 65 -12.59 -0.32 -4.34
CA VAL A 65 -12.58 -0.59 -2.90
C VAL A 65 -13.38 -1.84 -2.59
N TRP A 66 -12.97 -2.62 -1.59
CA TRP A 66 -13.70 -3.77 -1.09
C TRP A 66 -13.30 -4.13 0.33
N GLY A 67 -14.04 -5.03 0.96
CA GLY A 67 -13.84 -5.44 2.32
C GLY A 67 -14.93 -4.94 3.26
N PHE A 68 -14.59 -4.72 4.51
CA PHE A 68 -15.49 -4.26 5.55
C PHE A 68 -15.49 -2.74 5.68
N SER A 69 -16.67 -2.15 5.56
CA SER A 69 -16.84 -0.70 5.71
C SER A 69 -17.10 -0.34 7.18
N TYR A 70 -16.05 -0.38 8.00
CA TYR A 70 -16.14 0.18 9.33
C TYR A 70 -16.24 1.70 9.24
N SER A 71 -17.31 2.25 9.83
CA SER A 71 -17.54 3.71 9.84
C SER A 71 -17.44 4.42 8.48
N GLY A 72 -17.69 3.71 7.36
CA GLY A 72 -17.66 4.31 6.03
C GLY A 72 -16.28 4.27 5.34
N ALA A 73 -15.33 3.47 5.79
CA ALA A 73 -13.97 3.39 5.24
C ALA A 73 -13.89 3.10 3.74
N LEU A 74 -14.92 2.49 3.15
CA LEU A 74 -14.99 2.21 1.71
C LEU A 74 -15.60 3.35 0.89
N GLY A 75 -16.22 4.35 1.51
CA GLY A 75 -16.94 5.41 0.78
C GLY A 75 -18.11 4.92 -0.08
N VAL A 76 -18.57 3.69 0.11
CA VAL A 76 -19.67 3.09 -0.67
C VAL A 76 -20.99 3.66 -0.16
N PRO A 77 -21.81 4.31 -1.01
CA PRO A 77 -23.04 5.00 -0.56
C PRO A 77 -24.15 4.02 -0.16
N SER A 78 -24.21 2.85 -0.80
CA SER A 78 -25.18 1.80 -0.47
C SER A 78 -24.59 0.42 -0.72
N PHE A 79 -24.87 -0.53 0.18
CA PHE A 79 -24.47 -1.93 0.00
C PHE A 79 -25.61 -2.71 -0.64
N VAL A 80 -25.32 -3.37 -1.76
CA VAL A 80 -26.25 -4.31 -2.38
C VAL A 80 -26.35 -5.52 -1.45
N LEU A 81 -27.51 -5.70 -0.84
CA LEU A 81 -27.79 -6.90 -0.08
C LEU A 81 -28.07 -8.03 -1.07
N PRO A 82 -27.42 -9.21 -0.94
CA PRO A 82 -27.84 -10.38 -1.70
C PRO A 82 -29.32 -10.63 -1.43
N SER A 83 -30.13 -10.71 -2.47
CA SER A 83 -31.60 -10.86 -2.42
C SER A 83 -32.08 -12.24 -1.97
N ALA A 84 -31.20 -13.14 -1.54
CA ALA A 84 -31.53 -14.50 -1.13
C ALA A 84 -31.22 -14.70 0.37
N GLY A 85 -32.21 -14.44 1.22
CA GLY A 85 -32.15 -14.80 2.62
C GLY A 85 -33.45 -14.41 3.35
N PRO A 86 -33.93 -15.18 4.32
CA PRO A 86 -35.13 -14.83 5.10
C PRO A 86 -34.95 -13.46 5.78
N GLU A 87 -36.02 -12.71 5.89
CA GLU A 87 -36.04 -11.42 6.56
C GLU A 87 -35.41 -11.49 7.97
N PRO A 88 -34.61 -10.49 8.37
CA PRO A 88 -33.98 -10.49 9.69
C PRO A 88 -35.07 -10.48 10.77
N ARG A 89 -35.00 -11.43 11.69
CA ARG A 89 -35.86 -11.43 12.90
C ARG A 89 -35.64 -10.15 13.69
N ALA A 90 -36.70 -9.57 14.22
CA ALA A 90 -36.67 -8.43 15.12
C ALA A 90 -35.64 -8.68 16.25
N GLY A 91 -34.64 -7.80 16.42
CA GLY A 91 -33.53 -7.97 17.37
C GLY A 91 -32.24 -8.52 16.78
N SER A 92 -32.14 -8.81 15.48
CA SER A 92 -30.89 -9.22 14.82
C SER A 92 -29.89 -8.05 14.77
N ARG A 93 -28.61 -8.37 15.05
CA ARG A 93 -27.50 -7.39 14.93
C ARG A 93 -27.50 -6.75 13.53
N PRO A 94 -27.23 -5.44 13.40
CA PRO A 94 -27.19 -4.79 12.11
C PRO A 94 -26.26 -5.56 11.14
N ARG A 95 -26.75 -5.81 9.92
CA ARG A 95 -26.00 -6.56 8.90
C ARG A 95 -24.64 -5.90 8.69
N ARG A 96 -23.58 -6.70 8.75
CA ARG A 96 -22.20 -6.21 8.52
C ARG A 96 -22.13 -5.58 7.13
N ARG A 97 -21.58 -4.38 7.04
CA ARG A 97 -21.38 -3.65 5.78
C ARG A 97 -20.14 -4.22 5.07
N ILE A 98 -20.31 -5.31 4.33
CA ILE A 98 -19.25 -5.99 3.60
C ILE A 98 -19.47 -5.79 2.10
N GLN A 99 -18.43 -5.36 1.41
CA GLN A 99 -18.33 -5.31 -0.04
C GLN A 99 -17.36 -6.42 -0.49
N PRO A 100 -17.87 -7.60 -0.94
CA PRO A 100 -17.02 -8.77 -1.18
C PRO A 100 -16.36 -8.81 -2.55
N VAL A 101 -16.62 -7.83 -3.42
CA VAL A 101 -16.04 -7.68 -4.76
C VAL A 101 -15.58 -6.24 -4.98
N PRO A 102 -14.63 -6.00 -5.91
CA PRO A 102 -14.21 -4.65 -6.24
C PRO A 102 -15.37 -3.74 -6.63
N TYR A 103 -15.56 -2.67 -5.87
CA TYR A 103 -16.57 -1.62 -6.11
C TYR A 103 -15.86 -0.37 -6.62
N ARG A 104 -16.28 0.15 -7.76
CA ARG A 104 -15.72 1.38 -8.32
C ARG A 104 -16.24 2.60 -7.58
N LEU A 105 -15.32 3.41 -7.05
CA LEU A 105 -15.66 4.74 -6.55
C LEU A 105 -15.68 5.73 -7.70
N GLU A 106 -16.79 6.45 -7.81
CA GLU A 106 -16.93 7.57 -8.76
C GLU A 106 -16.40 8.84 -8.09
N LEU A 107 -15.30 9.36 -8.61
CA LEU A 107 -14.67 10.58 -8.13
C LEU A 107 -14.33 11.49 -9.31
N ASP A 108 -14.63 12.76 -9.19
CA ASP A 108 -14.35 13.78 -10.21
C ASP A 108 -12.86 14.13 -10.32
N GLN A 109 -12.05 13.62 -9.40
CA GLN A 109 -10.62 13.94 -9.29
C GLN A 109 -9.76 12.74 -9.65
N LYS A 110 -8.64 13.01 -10.32
CA LYS A 110 -7.61 11.99 -10.58
C LYS A 110 -6.84 11.71 -9.30
N ILE A 111 -6.98 10.53 -8.76
CA ILE A 111 -6.24 10.08 -7.57
C ILE A 111 -4.89 9.52 -7.98
N SER A 112 -3.85 9.95 -7.27
CA SER A 112 -2.45 9.54 -7.49
C SER A 112 -1.96 8.51 -6.49
N SER A 113 -2.50 8.50 -5.26
CA SER A 113 -2.16 7.51 -4.24
C SER A 113 -3.30 7.25 -3.27
N ALA A 114 -3.25 6.11 -2.60
CA ALA A 114 -4.16 5.73 -1.55
C ALA A 114 -3.39 5.13 -0.37
N ALA A 115 -3.88 5.38 0.84
CA ALA A 115 -3.39 4.77 2.06
C ALA A 115 -4.59 4.32 2.92
N CYS A 116 -4.44 3.19 3.58
CA CYS A 116 -5.47 2.61 4.42
C CYS A 116 -4.97 2.49 5.86
N GLY A 117 -5.84 2.79 6.80
CA GLY A 117 -5.58 2.64 8.23
C GLY A 117 -6.62 1.75 8.91
N TYR A 118 -6.76 1.91 10.20
CA TYR A 118 -7.74 1.19 11.01
C TYR A 118 -9.14 1.80 10.82
N GLY A 119 -9.88 1.26 9.85
CA GLY A 119 -11.25 1.69 9.57
C GLY A 119 -11.36 3.05 8.86
N PHE A 120 -10.31 3.49 8.18
CA PHE A 120 -10.35 4.69 7.34
C PHE A 120 -9.44 4.56 6.11
N THR A 121 -9.72 5.38 5.11
CA THR A 121 -8.96 5.45 3.86
C THR A 121 -8.63 6.90 3.56
N LEU A 122 -7.41 7.15 3.12
CA LEU A 122 -6.97 8.44 2.57
C LEU A 122 -6.65 8.28 1.09
N LEU A 123 -7.08 9.26 0.32
CA LEU A 123 -6.82 9.36 -1.11
C LEU A 123 -6.11 10.68 -1.39
N SER A 124 -5.11 10.67 -2.25
CA SER A 124 -4.45 11.91 -2.64
C SER A 124 -4.49 12.15 -4.15
N SER A 125 -4.60 13.41 -4.53
CA SER A 125 -4.46 13.88 -5.90
C SER A 125 -3.35 14.92 -5.93
N THR A 126 -2.36 14.72 -6.77
CA THR A 126 -1.23 15.65 -6.91
C THR A 126 -1.34 16.40 -8.23
N THR A 127 -1.43 17.73 -8.16
CA THR A 127 -1.24 18.66 -9.29
C THR A 127 0.19 19.18 -9.27
N LYS A 128 0.57 20.05 -10.24
CA LYS A 128 1.91 20.63 -10.30
C LYS A 128 2.30 21.36 -9.01
N ASP A 129 1.34 22.01 -8.35
CA ASP A 129 1.63 22.93 -7.24
C ASP A 129 1.02 22.50 -5.88
N VAL A 130 0.00 21.64 -5.88
CA VAL A 130 -0.76 21.30 -4.67
C VAL A 130 -1.12 19.82 -4.64
N THR A 131 -0.92 19.20 -3.48
CA THR A 131 -1.52 17.90 -3.16
C THR A 131 -2.81 18.13 -2.38
N LYS A 132 -3.91 17.55 -2.87
CA LYS A 132 -5.20 17.50 -2.16
C LYS A 132 -5.38 16.12 -1.56
N VAL A 133 -5.88 16.05 -0.35
CA VAL A 133 -6.14 14.80 0.38
C VAL A 133 -7.61 14.73 0.73
N TRP A 134 -8.21 13.57 0.54
CA TRP A 134 -9.57 13.23 0.95
C TRP A 134 -9.50 12.04 1.91
N GLY A 135 -10.31 12.10 2.94
CA GLY A 135 -10.45 11.01 3.89
C GLY A 135 -11.88 10.49 3.95
N MET A 136 -12.03 9.20 4.18
CA MET A 136 -13.31 8.53 4.42
C MET A 136 -13.16 7.45 5.48
N GLY A 137 -14.17 7.30 6.34
CA GLY A 137 -14.19 6.31 7.39
C GLY A 137 -14.15 6.89 8.80
N LEU A 138 -13.54 6.16 9.71
CA LEU A 138 -13.43 6.54 11.12
C LEU A 138 -12.66 7.85 11.28
N ASN A 139 -13.25 8.81 11.99
CA ASN A 139 -12.64 10.12 12.28
C ASN A 139 -12.79 10.53 13.75
N LYS A 140 -12.83 9.56 14.63
CA LYS A 140 -13.01 9.76 16.06
C LYS A 140 -11.93 10.68 16.68
N ASP A 141 -10.70 10.58 16.19
CA ASP A 141 -9.56 11.34 16.66
C ASP A 141 -9.08 12.39 15.63
N SER A 142 -9.99 12.83 14.74
CA SER A 142 -9.71 13.81 13.68
C SER A 142 -8.60 13.38 12.70
N GLN A 143 -8.42 12.09 12.50
CA GLN A 143 -7.39 11.50 11.64
C GLN A 143 -7.66 11.67 10.14
N LEU A 144 -8.83 12.14 9.74
CA LEU A 144 -9.19 12.40 8.34
C LEU A 144 -8.92 13.85 7.92
N GLY A 145 -8.41 14.70 8.75
CA GLY A 145 -8.25 16.13 8.57
C GLY A 145 -8.11 16.61 7.13
N PHE A 146 -8.56 17.83 6.85
CA PHE A 146 -8.54 18.39 5.50
C PHE A 146 -7.32 19.29 5.32
N GLN A 147 -6.47 19.03 4.29
CA GLN A 147 -5.32 19.92 4.02
C GLN A 147 -4.96 20.09 2.55
N ARG A 148 -4.43 21.29 2.26
CA ARG A 148 -3.64 21.61 1.07
C ARG A 148 -2.18 21.75 1.50
N SER A 149 -1.28 20.96 0.95
CA SER A 149 0.15 21.06 1.27
C SER A 149 0.99 21.38 0.03
N ARG A 150 2.11 22.07 0.25
CA ARG A 150 3.18 22.20 -0.75
C ARG A 150 4.01 20.90 -0.76
N ARG A 151 4.64 20.57 -1.90
CA ARG A 151 5.25 19.27 -2.18
C ARG A 151 6.29 18.76 -1.18
N ASP A 152 6.92 19.65 -0.40
CA ASP A 152 8.11 19.30 0.40
C ASP A 152 7.84 19.37 1.91
N GLN A 153 6.58 19.33 2.32
CA GLN A 153 6.20 19.46 3.73
C GLN A 153 5.44 18.24 4.20
N ILE A 154 5.78 17.76 5.39
CA ILE A 154 5.12 16.64 6.04
C ILE A 154 4.27 17.17 7.18
N PHE A 155 3.06 16.65 7.26
CA PHE A 155 2.10 17.01 8.27
C PHE A 155 1.56 15.76 8.95
N SER A 156 1.33 15.86 10.24
CA SER A 156 0.67 14.86 11.05
C SER A 156 -0.60 15.42 11.67
N LEU A 157 -1.56 14.53 11.89
CA LEU A 157 -2.85 14.86 12.49
C LEU A 157 -3.45 13.60 13.14
N GLY A 158 -4.41 13.80 14.02
CA GLY A 158 -5.06 12.73 14.75
C GLY A 158 -4.56 12.58 16.18
N ASN A 159 -4.73 11.40 16.75
CA ASN A 159 -4.34 11.07 18.10
C ASN A 159 -2.82 11.17 18.29
N ASN A 160 -2.40 11.82 19.36
CA ASN A 160 -0.99 11.98 19.74
C ASN A 160 -0.71 11.57 21.19
N SER A 161 -1.53 10.70 21.76
CA SER A 161 -1.38 10.27 23.17
C SER A 161 -0.03 9.63 23.46
N TYR A 162 0.65 9.14 22.42
CA TYR A 162 1.97 8.51 22.52
C TYR A 162 3.06 9.25 21.73
N GLY A 163 2.78 10.48 21.26
CA GLY A 163 3.75 11.25 20.48
C GLY A 163 3.88 10.77 19.01
N GLN A 164 3.00 9.90 18.54
CA GLN A 164 3.02 9.34 17.17
C GLN A 164 2.85 10.39 16.07
N CYS A 165 2.33 11.57 16.41
CA CYS A 165 2.27 12.74 15.52
C CYS A 165 3.58 13.54 15.46
N GLY A 166 4.64 13.12 16.15
CA GLY A 166 5.93 13.81 16.14
C GLY A 166 5.93 15.16 16.87
N ARG A 167 5.03 15.36 17.81
CA ARG A 167 4.94 16.55 18.67
C ARG A 167 4.79 16.16 20.14
N LYS A 168 5.13 17.07 21.04
CA LYS A 168 5.03 16.85 22.48
C LYS A 168 3.62 16.37 22.84
N VAL A 169 3.55 15.35 23.68
CA VAL A 169 2.30 14.85 24.27
C VAL A 169 1.76 15.92 25.21
N VAL A 170 0.46 16.18 25.12
CA VAL A 170 -0.28 17.05 26.04
C VAL A 170 -1.23 16.17 26.83
N GLU A 171 -1.13 16.20 28.14
CA GLU A 171 -2.01 15.46 29.05
C GLU A 171 -3.45 15.94 28.86
N ASP A 172 -4.40 14.99 28.85
CA ASP A 172 -5.84 15.24 28.67
C ASP A 172 -6.22 15.95 27.34
N GLU A 173 -5.36 15.89 26.31
CA GLU A 173 -5.69 16.46 25.01
C GLU A 173 -6.90 15.74 24.37
N VAL A 174 -7.93 16.52 24.02
CA VAL A 174 -9.11 16.03 23.32
C VAL A 174 -8.85 16.04 21.83
N TYR A 175 -8.88 14.85 21.21
CA TYR A 175 -8.62 14.69 19.76
C TYR A 175 -9.88 14.73 18.90
N SER A 176 -11.05 14.44 19.48
CA SER A 176 -12.33 14.59 18.77
C SER A 176 -12.54 16.06 18.39
N GLU A 177 -12.93 16.28 17.14
CA GLU A 177 -13.14 17.63 16.57
C GLU A 177 -11.88 18.53 16.57
N SER A 178 -10.71 17.97 16.87
CA SER A 178 -9.44 18.70 16.78
C SER A 178 -9.04 18.85 15.31
N HIS A 179 -8.93 20.07 14.83
CA HIS A 179 -8.40 20.39 13.50
C HIS A 179 -6.92 20.73 13.53
N LYS A 180 -6.21 20.33 14.60
CA LYS A 180 -4.77 20.56 14.74
C LYS A 180 -4.02 19.74 13.72
N VAL A 181 -3.26 20.42 12.91
CA VAL A 181 -2.33 19.86 11.96
C VAL A 181 -0.93 20.32 12.35
N HIS A 182 -0.06 19.35 12.58
CA HIS A 182 1.31 19.63 12.97
C HIS A 182 2.25 19.44 11.79
N ARG A 183 3.10 20.44 11.52
CA ARG A 183 4.16 20.33 10.52
C ARG A 183 5.39 19.72 11.18
N LEU A 184 5.83 18.61 10.62
CA LEU A 184 7.06 17.93 11.03
C LEU A 184 8.27 18.60 10.39
N GLN A 185 9.32 18.78 11.20
CA GLN A 185 10.60 19.42 10.84
C GLN A 185 11.76 18.63 11.44
N ASP A 186 12.97 19.13 11.28
CA ASP A 186 14.20 18.62 11.92
C ASP A 186 14.65 17.23 11.45
N PHE A 187 14.40 16.92 10.18
CA PHE A 187 15.01 15.77 9.51
C PHE A 187 16.31 16.19 8.83
N ASP A 188 17.31 15.31 8.85
CA ASP A 188 18.50 15.47 8.02
C ASP A 188 18.22 14.96 6.60
N GLY A 189 17.85 15.85 5.71
CA GLY A 189 17.37 15.58 4.36
C GLY A 189 15.87 15.71 4.20
N GLN A 190 15.40 15.40 2.98
CA GLN A 190 13.98 15.43 2.64
C GLN A 190 13.34 14.08 2.92
N VAL A 191 12.23 14.04 3.65
CA VAL A 191 11.50 12.78 3.86
C VAL A 191 10.83 12.35 2.55
N VAL A 192 11.13 11.12 2.13
CA VAL A 192 10.65 10.52 0.87
C VAL A 192 9.62 9.43 1.09
N GLN A 193 9.57 8.86 2.30
CA GLN A 193 8.56 7.87 2.68
C GLN A 193 8.13 8.03 4.13
N VAL A 194 6.86 7.77 4.39
CA VAL A 194 6.29 7.62 5.72
C VAL A 194 5.56 6.28 5.80
N ALA A 195 5.72 5.59 6.92
CA ALA A 195 4.94 4.41 7.27
C ALA A 195 4.41 4.57 8.70
N CYS A 196 3.18 4.15 8.93
CA CYS A 196 2.53 4.25 10.22
C CYS A 196 2.11 2.87 10.71
N GLY A 197 2.51 2.55 11.94
CA GLY A 197 2.03 1.38 12.66
C GLY A 197 0.76 1.69 13.44
N GLN A 198 0.54 0.96 14.51
CA GLN A 198 -0.63 1.15 15.35
C GLN A 198 -0.55 2.49 16.10
N ASP A 199 0.53 2.73 16.82
CA ASP A 199 0.73 3.93 17.64
C ASP A 199 2.15 4.51 17.48
N HIS A 200 2.80 4.30 16.33
CA HIS A 200 4.10 4.85 15.98
C HIS A 200 4.19 5.23 14.51
N SER A 201 5.15 6.08 14.19
CA SER A 201 5.41 6.57 12.82
C SER A 201 6.89 6.42 12.47
N LEU A 202 7.14 6.02 11.23
CA LEU A 202 8.47 5.88 10.63
C LEU A 202 8.61 6.83 9.45
N PHE A 203 9.80 7.40 9.29
CA PHE A 203 10.13 8.32 8.20
C PHE A 203 11.45 7.92 7.57
N VAL A 204 11.54 7.92 6.25
CA VAL A 204 12.78 7.69 5.50
C VAL A 204 13.13 8.97 4.76
N THR A 205 14.37 9.42 4.86
CA THR A 205 14.87 10.59 4.12
C THR A 205 15.51 10.16 2.79
N ASP A 206 15.71 11.12 1.91
CA ASP A 206 16.44 10.95 0.64
C ASP A 206 17.91 10.56 0.83
N ARG A 207 18.44 10.73 2.05
CA ARG A 207 19.77 10.25 2.46
C ARG A 207 19.76 8.81 2.94
N GLY A 208 18.60 8.15 2.97
CA GLY A 208 18.43 6.78 3.43
C GLY A 208 18.42 6.64 4.96
N GLU A 209 18.23 7.72 5.69
CA GLU A 209 18.14 7.71 7.15
C GLU A 209 16.72 7.42 7.59
N VAL A 210 16.57 6.67 8.68
CA VAL A 210 15.27 6.32 9.25
C VAL A 210 15.08 7.05 10.58
N TYR A 211 13.91 7.65 10.75
CA TYR A 211 13.46 8.31 11.98
C TYR A 211 12.18 7.66 12.47
N SER A 212 11.96 7.66 13.76
CA SER A 212 10.73 7.19 14.39
C SER A 212 10.26 8.08 15.53
N CYS A 213 8.97 8.00 15.83
CA CYS A 213 8.34 8.55 17.04
C CYS A 213 7.07 7.76 17.38
N GLY A 214 6.61 7.88 18.63
CA GLY A 214 5.38 7.25 19.09
C GLY A 214 5.59 6.30 20.27
N TRP A 215 4.71 5.32 20.38
CA TRP A 215 4.72 4.27 21.39
C TRP A 215 5.91 3.34 21.19
N GLY A 216 6.61 3.00 22.27
CA GLY A 216 7.83 2.21 22.23
C GLY A 216 7.81 0.94 23.08
N ALA A 217 6.69 0.59 23.73
CA ALA A 217 6.66 -0.49 24.71
C ALA A 217 7.01 -1.88 24.16
N ASP A 218 6.81 -2.11 22.87
CA ASP A 218 7.22 -3.34 22.18
C ASP A 218 8.52 -3.17 21.39
N GLY A 219 9.20 -2.03 21.56
CA GLY A 219 10.42 -1.70 20.82
C GLY A 219 10.19 -1.16 19.41
N GLN A 220 8.95 -0.90 19.00
CA GLN A 220 8.57 -0.50 17.63
C GLN A 220 9.17 0.85 17.20
N THR A 221 9.60 1.72 18.13
CA THR A 221 10.37 2.92 17.78
C THR A 221 11.81 2.60 17.36
N GLY A 222 12.39 1.49 17.78
CA GLY A 222 13.75 1.07 17.38
C GLY A 222 14.88 1.92 17.98
N LEU A 223 14.61 2.70 19.04
CA LEU A 223 15.53 3.69 19.61
C LEU A 223 16.40 3.18 20.78
N GLY A 224 16.38 1.86 21.05
CA GLY A 224 17.15 1.25 22.11
C GLY A 224 16.51 1.32 23.51
N HIS A 225 15.26 1.77 23.58
CA HIS A 225 14.47 1.86 24.81
C HIS A 225 13.00 1.54 24.54
N TYR A 226 12.20 1.45 25.61
CA TYR A 226 10.74 1.15 25.53
C TYR A 226 9.87 2.35 25.90
N ASN A 227 10.43 3.54 25.95
CA ASN A 227 9.73 4.77 26.30
C ASN A 227 8.99 5.38 25.09
N ILE A 228 7.98 6.20 25.38
CA ILE A 228 7.35 7.07 24.39
C ILE A 228 8.38 8.07 23.85
N THR A 229 8.35 8.32 22.56
CA THR A 229 9.18 9.32 21.88
C THR A 229 8.30 10.26 21.09
N SER A 230 8.19 11.51 21.51
CA SER A 230 7.29 12.49 20.90
C SER A 230 7.91 13.35 19.80
N THR A 231 9.20 13.17 19.51
CA THR A 231 9.90 13.88 18.42
C THR A 231 10.50 12.85 17.46
N PRO A 232 10.42 13.03 16.15
CA PRO A 232 11.11 12.15 15.21
C PRO A 232 12.60 12.06 15.56
N THR A 233 13.07 10.86 15.90
CA THR A 233 14.43 10.59 16.33
C THR A 233 15.06 9.57 15.41
N LYS A 234 16.31 9.81 15.00
CA LYS A 234 17.06 8.96 14.08
C LYS A 234 17.38 7.61 14.72
N LEU A 235 17.17 6.53 13.96
CA LEU A 235 17.49 5.18 14.36
C LEU A 235 18.98 4.89 14.23
N GLY A 236 19.46 4.05 15.16
CA GLY A 236 20.81 3.50 15.16
C GLY A 236 20.79 1.97 14.94
N GLY A 237 21.53 1.24 15.79
CA GLY A 237 21.65 -0.21 15.69
C GLY A 237 22.29 -0.64 14.38
N ASP A 238 21.82 -1.74 13.80
CA ASP A 238 22.35 -2.26 12.53
C ASP A 238 21.99 -1.37 11.31
N LEU A 239 21.16 -0.31 11.50
CA LEU A 239 20.89 0.69 10.46
C LEU A 239 21.91 1.84 10.45
N ALA A 240 22.82 1.90 11.39
CA ALA A 240 23.84 2.96 11.41
C ALA A 240 24.70 2.92 10.15
N GLY A 241 24.71 4.02 9.37
CA GLY A 241 25.46 4.12 8.11
C GLY A 241 24.86 3.34 6.93
N VAL A 242 23.69 2.74 7.10
CA VAL A 242 22.98 2.02 6.02
C VAL A 242 22.06 2.97 5.28
N HIS A 243 22.11 2.91 3.94
CA HIS A 243 21.17 3.64 3.10
C HIS A 243 19.87 2.84 2.94
N VAL A 244 18.84 3.21 3.69
CA VAL A 244 17.51 2.61 3.62
C VAL A 244 16.71 3.21 2.47
N VAL A 245 16.05 2.36 1.70
CA VAL A 245 15.21 2.75 0.55
C VAL A 245 13.72 2.56 0.81
N GLN A 246 13.36 1.74 1.81
CA GLN A 246 11.97 1.50 2.19
C GLN A 246 11.85 1.10 3.65
N VAL A 247 10.77 1.54 4.29
CA VAL A 247 10.30 0.98 5.57
C VAL A 247 8.89 0.45 5.40
N ALA A 248 8.54 -0.55 6.18
CA ALA A 248 7.21 -1.12 6.27
C ALA A 248 6.86 -1.39 7.73
N THR A 249 5.65 -1.07 8.12
CA THR A 249 5.09 -1.41 9.42
C THR A 249 3.58 -1.54 9.33
N TYR A 250 3.05 -2.40 10.16
CA TYR A 250 1.62 -2.54 10.42
C TYR A 250 1.48 -3.14 11.83
N GLY A 251 0.70 -2.62 12.72
CA GLY A 251 0.80 -3.00 14.13
C GLY A 251 2.13 -2.51 14.71
N ASP A 252 2.88 -3.37 15.39
CA ASP A 252 4.08 -3.02 16.15
C ASP A 252 5.36 -3.70 15.66
N CYS A 253 5.30 -4.45 14.55
CA CYS A 253 6.48 -4.98 13.86
C CYS A 253 6.91 -4.03 12.73
N CYS A 254 8.21 -3.78 12.62
CA CYS A 254 8.81 -2.88 11.66
C CYS A 254 9.88 -3.59 10.83
N LEU A 255 9.91 -3.29 9.53
CA LEU A 255 10.94 -3.74 8.59
C LEU A 255 11.55 -2.55 7.85
N ALA A 256 12.82 -2.67 7.49
CA ALA A 256 13.50 -1.78 6.56
C ALA A 256 14.22 -2.56 5.48
N VAL A 257 14.30 -2.00 4.29
CA VAL A 257 15.06 -2.54 3.15
C VAL A 257 16.13 -1.52 2.78
N SER A 258 17.37 -1.98 2.69
CA SER A 258 18.51 -1.17 2.29
C SER A 258 18.73 -1.19 0.77
N ALA A 259 19.51 -0.25 0.26
CA ALA A 259 19.81 -0.12 -1.16
C ALA A 259 20.55 -1.36 -1.73
N ASP A 260 21.31 -2.07 -0.91
CA ASP A 260 21.97 -3.33 -1.26
C ASP A 260 21.02 -4.55 -1.18
N GLY A 261 19.78 -4.36 -0.71
CA GLY A 261 18.75 -5.39 -0.61
C GLY A 261 18.77 -6.15 0.72
N GLY A 262 19.50 -5.66 1.72
CA GLY A 262 19.42 -6.17 3.08
C GLY A 262 18.09 -5.88 3.74
N VAL A 263 17.62 -6.78 4.60
CA VAL A 263 16.39 -6.61 5.37
C VAL A 263 16.74 -6.45 6.84
N PHE A 264 16.11 -5.49 7.49
CA PHE A 264 16.27 -5.19 8.90
C PHE A 264 14.91 -5.22 9.58
N GLY A 265 14.86 -5.64 10.84
CA GLY A 265 13.61 -5.74 11.59
C GLY A 265 13.78 -5.32 13.06
N TRP A 266 12.70 -4.78 13.64
CA TRP A 266 12.58 -4.42 15.06
C TRP A 266 11.10 -4.34 15.47
N GLY A 267 10.86 -4.13 16.76
CA GLY A 267 9.51 -4.06 17.33
C GLY A 267 9.02 -5.39 17.88
N ASN A 268 7.69 -5.60 17.78
CA ASN A 268 7.04 -6.81 18.27
C ASN A 268 7.35 -8.03 17.41
N SER A 269 7.66 -9.15 18.05
CA SER A 269 7.98 -10.47 17.45
C SER A 269 7.22 -11.62 18.09
N GLU A 270 6.04 -11.37 18.67
CA GLU A 270 5.21 -12.44 19.27
C GLU A 270 4.84 -13.53 18.26
N TYR A 271 4.79 -13.18 16.98
CA TYR A 271 4.46 -14.09 15.88
C TYR A 271 5.69 -14.53 15.08
N ARG A 272 6.87 -14.57 15.73
CA ARG A 272 8.13 -15.02 15.14
C ARG A 272 8.67 -14.19 13.99
N GLN A 273 8.20 -12.95 13.83
CA GLN A 273 8.63 -12.08 12.74
C GLN A 273 10.14 -11.80 12.75
N LEU A 274 10.76 -11.80 13.93
CA LEU A 274 12.19 -11.54 14.15
C LEU A 274 12.92 -12.74 14.78
N ALA A 275 12.29 -13.90 14.84
CA ALA A 275 12.85 -15.11 15.47
C ALA A 275 14.10 -15.67 14.75
N SER A 276 14.44 -15.15 13.56
CA SER A 276 15.70 -15.46 12.88
C SER A 276 16.93 -14.83 13.54
N VAL A 277 16.77 -13.82 14.40
CA VAL A 277 17.87 -13.12 15.09
C VAL A 277 17.79 -13.20 16.60
N THR A 278 16.60 -13.46 17.18
CA THR A 278 16.41 -13.51 18.64
C THR A 278 15.12 -14.23 19.00
N ASP A 279 15.12 -14.90 20.16
CA ASP A 279 13.92 -15.48 20.76
C ASP A 279 13.09 -14.45 21.56
N SER A 280 13.58 -13.22 21.71
CA SER A 280 12.84 -12.14 22.35
C SER A 280 11.62 -11.75 21.53
N THR A 281 10.49 -11.57 22.19
CA THR A 281 9.26 -11.06 21.57
C THR A 281 9.26 -9.55 21.36
N GLN A 282 10.27 -8.84 21.90
CA GLN A 282 10.42 -7.41 21.79
C GLN A 282 11.85 -7.05 21.39
N VAL A 283 12.02 -6.31 20.31
CA VAL A 283 13.32 -5.92 19.76
C VAL A 283 13.34 -4.40 19.61
N ASN A 284 14.02 -3.72 20.52
CA ASN A 284 14.01 -2.26 20.61
C ASN A 284 15.12 -1.55 19.80
N VAL A 285 15.89 -2.29 19.01
CA VAL A 285 16.87 -1.74 18.06
C VAL A 285 16.76 -2.46 16.72
N PRO A 286 16.96 -1.78 15.59
CA PRO A 286 17.01 -2.46 14.29
C PRO A 286 18.10 -3.54 14.26
N ARG A 287 17.74 -4.73 13.79
CA ARG A 287 18.63 -5.87 13.62
C ARG A 287 18.59 -6.34 12.17
N ARG A 288 19.76 -6.60 11.60
CA ARG A 288 19.85 -7.21 10.27
C ARG A 288 19.36 -8.66 10.30
N LEU A 289 18.39 -8.97 9.44
CA LEU A 289 17.83 -10.32 9.35
C LEU A 289 18.71 -11.18 8.42
N PRO A 290 19.13 -12.39 8.87
CA PRO A 290 20.07 -13.24 8.14
C PRO A 290 19.35 -14.06 7.05
N PHE A 291 18.73 -13.39 6.09
CA PHE A 291 17.95 -14.03 5.04
C PHE A 291 18.86 -14.51 3.90
N SER A 292 19.44 -15.69 4.06
CA SER A 292 20.17 -16.38 2.98
C SER A 292 19.20 -16.96 1.95
N GLY A 293 19.54 -16.91 0.66
CA GLY A 293 18.73 -17.51 -0.41
C GLY A 293 17.54 -16.66 -0.88
N VAL A 294 17.26 -15.52 -0.28
CA VAL A 294 16.22 -14.58 -0.73
C VAL A 294 16.69 -13.73 -1.90
N GLY A 295 18.00 -13.49 -2.00
CA GLY A 295 18.56 -12.55 -2.99
C GLY A 295 18.40 -11.09 -2.56
N LYS A 296 18.60 -10.17 -3.50
CA LYS A 296 18.45 -8.73 -3.27
C LYS A 296 16.98 -8.38 -3.10
N VAL A 297 16.57 -7.96 -1.89
CA VAL A 297 15.20 -7.54 -1.62
C VAL A 297 14.97 -6.13 -2.14
N GLU A 298 13.83 -5.90 -2.79
CA GLU A 298 13.40 -4.60 -3.32
C GLU A 298 12.23 -4.00 -2.54
N GLN A 299 11.39 -4.86 -1.94
CA GLN A 299 10.23 -4.42 -1.17
C GLN A 299 9.98 -5.33 0.03
N ALA A 300 9.48 -4.72 1.11
CA ALA A 300 8.97 -5.41 2.28
C ALA A 300 7.55 -4.96 2.61
N ALA A 301 6.78 -5.82 3.26
CA ALA A 301 5.49 -5.53 3.82
C ALA A 301 5.31 -6.24 5.16
N CYS A 302 4.80 -5.53 6.15
CA CYS A 302 4.39 -6.08 7.43
C CYS A 302 2.87 -6.17 7.50
N GLY A 303 2.35 -7.28 8.01
CA GLY A 303 0.99 -7.42 8.48
C GLY A 303 0.92 -7.46 10.01
N GLY A 304 -0.24 -7.77 10.56
CA GLY A 304 -0.38 -7.91 12.02
C GLY A 304 0.43 -9.07 12.60
N THR A 305 0.56 -10.17 11.85
CA THR A 305 1.22 -11.40 12.32
C THR A 305 2.23 -11.98 11.34
N GLY A 306 2.16 -11.59 10.07
CA GLY A 306 3.02 -12.09 9.01
C GLY A 306 3.71 -10.98 8.24
N CYS A 307 4.86 -11.32 7.67
CA CYS A 307 5.69 -10.44 6.86
C CYS A 307 5.89 -11.02 5.47
N ALA A 308 6.17 -10.15 4.50
CA ALA A 308 6.49 -10.54 3.14
C ALA A 308 7.57 -9.64 2.55
N VAL A 309 8.40 -10.21 1.68
CA VAL A 309 9.34 -9.45 0.85
C VAL A 309 9.26 -9.89 -0.62
N VAL A 310 9.63 -8.98 -1.50
CA VAL A 310 9.83 -9.24 -2.92
C VAL A 310 11.27 -8.95 -3.27
N ASN A 311 11.94 -9.88 -3.96
CA ASN A 311 13.31 -9.69 -4.42
C ASN A 311 13.36 -9.14 -5.86
N GLY A 312 14.56 -8.85 -6.36
CA GLY A 312 14.79 -8.29 -7.69
C GLY A 312 14.33 -9.19 -8.86
N GLU A 313 14.13 -10.48 -8.60
CA GLU A 313 13.53 -11.41 -9.58
C GLU A 313 12.00 -11.40 -9.54
N GLY A 314 11.38 -10.61 -8.65
CA GLY A 314 9.94 -10.57 -8.43
C GLY A 314 9.39 -11.80 -7.72
N ARG A 315 10.22 -12.49 -6.94
CA ARG A 315 9.78 -13.63 -6.12
C ARG A 315 9.34 -13.15 -4.75
N VAL A 316 8.25 -13.73 -4.25
CA VAL A 316 7.66 -13.41 -2.95
C VAL A 316 8.09 -14.43 -1.90
N PHE A 317 8.55 -13.93 -0.78
CA PHE A 317 8.88 -14.71 0.41
C PHE A 317 8.05 -14.23 1.58
N VAL A 318 7.59 -15.15 2.41
CA VAL A 318 6.71 -14.89 3.56
C VAL A 318 7.25 -15.57 4.81
N TRP A 319 7.02 -14.97 5.98
CA TRP A 319 7.32 -15.54 7.29
C TRP A 319 6.43 -14.93 8.37
N GLY A 320 6.55 -15.43 9.60
CA GLY A 320 5.69 -15.06 10.72
C GLY A 320 4.61 -16.11 10.95
N TYR A 321 3.39 -15.69 11.25
CA TYR A 321 2.29 -16.55 11.64
C TYR A 321 1.01 -16.25 10.84
N GLY A 322 0.21 -17.30 10.62
CA GLY A 322 -1.12 -17.23 10.03
C GLY A 322 -1.22 -17.83 8.63
N ILE A 323 -2.06 -17.27 7.77
CA ILE A 323 -2.23 -17.75 6.40
C ILE A 323 -1.16 -17.11 5.51
N LEU A 324 -0.06 -17.81 5.33
CA LEU A 324 1.15 -17.31 4.65
C LEU A 324 1.14 -17.49 3.11
N GLY A 325 0.08 -18.08 2.54
CA GLY A 325 -0.05 -18.24 1.09
C GLY A 325 0.61 -19.49 0.51
N LYS A 326 1.06 -20.42 1.34
CA LYS A 326 1.68 -21.69 0.96
C LYS A 326 0.85 -22.92 1.36
N GLY A 327 -0.44 -22.74 1.55
CA GLY A 327 -1.36 -23.80 1.96
C GLY A 327 -1.63 -23.85 3.46
N PRO A 328 -2.58 -24.70 3.88
CA PRO A 328 -3.03 -24.76 5.27
C PRO A 328 -2.02 -25.41 6.23
N ASN A 329 -1.02 -26.11 5.69
CA ASN A 329 -0.03 -26.86 6.51
C ASN A 329 1.11 -25.96 7.01
N LEU A 330 1.38 -24.81 6.37
CA LEU A 330 2.36 -23.85 6.83
C LEU A 330 1.66 -22.71 7.59
N VAL A 331 1.60 -22.83 8.91
CA VAL A 331 0.93 -21.85 9.78
C VAL A 331 1.93 -20.84 10.35
N GLU A 332 3.19 -21.24 10.53
CA GLU A 332 4.23 -20.33 11.03
C GLU A 332 5.61 -20.73 10.50
N THR A 333 6.46 -19.74 10.36
CA THR A 333 7.90 -19.93 10.07
C THR A 333 8.69 -18.70 10.52
N ALA A 334 9.88 -18.92 11.06
CA ALA A 334 10.80 -17.84 11.45
C ALA A 334 11.69 -17.38 10.29
N LEU A 335 11.80 -18.18 9.24
CA LEU A 335 12.62 -17.90 8.06
C LEU A 335 11.73 -17.65 6.84
N PRO A 336 12.18 -16.82 5.89
CA PRO A 336 11.45 -16.56 4.67
C PRO A 336 11.23 -17.81 3.83
N GLU A 337 9.99 -18.08 3.51
CA GLU A 337 9.54 -19.19 2.67
C GLU A 337 9.01 -18.66 1.33
N MET A 338 9.57 -19.10 0.22
CA MET A 338 9.16 -18.65 -1.10
C MET A 338 7.77 -19.20 -1.47
N ILE A 339 6.87 -18.33 -1.87
CA ILE A 339 5.62 -18.75 -2.52
C ILE A 339 5.96 -19.16 -3.96
N PRO A 340 5.55 -20.35 -4.43
CA PRO A 340 5.81 -20.77 -5.80
C PRO A 340 5.36 -19.72 -6.83
N PRO A 341 6.25 -19.24 -7.72
CA PRO A 341 5.91 -18.18 -8.67
C PRO A 341 4.79 -18.55 -9.65
N THR A 342 4.59 -19.84 -9.87
CA THR A 342 3.47 -20.38 -10.67
C THR A 342 2.10 -20.00 -10.11
N LEU A 343 1.98 -19.80 -8.79
CA LEU A 343 0.76 -19.33 -8.15
C LEU A 343 0.43 -17.87 -8.49
N PHE A 344 1.40 -17.13 -9.01
CA PHE A 344 1.24 -15.74 -9.48
C PHE A 344 1.18 -15.65 -11.01
N GLY A 345 1.01 -16.77 -11.70
CA GLY A 345 0.85 -16.80 -13.15
C GLY A 345 2.15 -16.92 -13.94
N LEU A 346 3.31 -17.18 -13.29
CA LEU A 346 4.53 -17.54 -14.00
C LEU A 346 4.36 -18.90 -14.67
N THR A 347 4.52 -18.96 -15.97
CA THR A 347 4.42 -20.19 -16.79
C THR A 347 5.46 -20.17 -17.91
N GLU A 348 5.63 -21.27 -18.60
CA GLU A 348 6.47 -21.34 -19.80
C GLU A 348 6.01 -20.36 -20.90
N PHE A 349 4.72 -20.06 -20.96
CA PHE A 349 4.12 -19.11 -21.92
C PHE A 349 4.18 -17.64 -21.46
N SER A 350 4.47 -17.41 -20.18
CA SER A 350 4.58 -16.08 -19.57
C SER A 350 5.77 -16.02 -18.61
N PRO A 351 7.00 -16.23 -19.12
CA PRO A 351 8.20 -16.32 -18.28
C PRO A 351 8.64 -14.98 -17.68
N GLU A 352 8.10 -13.88 -18.19
CA GLU A 352 8.40 -12.52 -17.72
C GLU A 352 7.51 -12.06 -16.56
N VAL A 353 6.52 -12.87 -16.14
CA VAL A 353 5.64 -12.53 -15.02
C VAL A 353 6.44 -12.50 -13.72
N ARG A 354 6.37 -11.38 -13.02
CA ARG A 354 7.01 -11.17 -11.73
C ARG A 354 6.18 -10.24 -10.86
N ILE A 355 6.31 -10.38 -9.56
CA ILE A 355 5.66 -9.47 -8.62
C ILE A 355 6.41 -8.13 -8.60
N SER A 356 5.65 -7.05 -8.71
CA SER A 356 6.13 -5.66 -8.66
C SER A 356 5.79 -4.95 -7.37
N GLN A 357 4.77 -5.42 -6.64
CA GLN A 357 4.38 -4.86 -5.34
C GLN A 357 3.83 -5.96 -4.44
N VAL A 358 4.12 -5.85 -3.14
CA VAL A 358 3.46 -6.61 -2.08
C VAL A 358 2.96 -5.67 -1.01
N ARG A 359 1.77 -5.93 -0.46
CA ARG A 359 1.17 -5.18 0.64
C ARG A 359 0.52 -6.15 1.62
N CYS A 360 0.48 -5.75 2.86
CA CYS A 360 -0.21 -6.48 3.93
C CYS A 360 -1.26 -5.59 4.60
N GLY A 361 -2.37 -6.18 4.97
CA GLY A 361 -3.28 -5.65 5.97
C GLY A 361 -3.07 -6.33 7.31
N LEU A 362 -4.08 -6.35 8.18
CA LEU A 362 -3.94 -7.02 9.47
C LEU A 362 -3.69 -8.53 9.31
N SER A 363 -4.46 -9.20 8.47
CA SER A 363 -4.41 -10.65 8.32
C SER A 363 -4.58 -11.11 6.87
N HIS A 364 -4.32 -10.22 5.90
CA HIS A 364 -4.38 -10.54 4.48
C HIS A 364 -3.23 -9.87 3.73
N PHE A 365 -2.91 -10.42 2.59
CA PHE A 365 -1.83 -9.98 1.72
C PHE A 365 -2.38 -9.70 0.32
N ALA A 366 -1.73 -8.78 -0.37
CA ALA A 366 -1.98 -8.47 -1.76
C ALA A 366 -0.66 -8.36 -2.51
N ALA A 367 -0.59 -8.96 -3.69
CA ALA A 367 0.56 -8.89 -4.59
C ALA A 367 0.12 -8.48 -5.99
N LEU A 368 0.84 -7.54 -6.58
CA LEU A 368 0.59 -7.02 -7.91
C LEU A 368 1.71 -7.47 -8.85
N THR A 369 1.33 -8.05 -9.99
CA THR A 369 2.30 -8.42 -11.03
C THR A 369 2.68 -7.22 -11.91
N ASN A 370 3.79 -7.33 -12.62
CA ASN A 370 4.19 -6.38 -13.67
C ASN A 370 3.23 -6.35 -14.88
N LYS A 371 2.29 -7.30 -14.95
CA LYS A 371 1.23 -7.37 -15.99
C LYS A 371 -0.08 -6.74 -15.51
N GLY A 372 -0.12 -6.14 -14.33
CA GLY A 372 -1.34 -5.54 -13.79
C GLY A 372 -2.36 -6.58 -13.31
N GLU A 373 -1.92 -7.71 -12.80
CA GLU A 373 -2.75 -8.72 -12.18
C GLU A 373 -2.61 -8.67 -10.66
N LEU A 374 -3.74 -8.66 -9.95
CA LEU A 374 -3.77 -8.60 -8.50
C LEU A 374 -4.07 -9.98 -7.92
N PHE A 375 -3.19 -10.44 -7.03
CA PHE A 375 -3.36 -11.67 -6.26
C PHE A 375 -3.51 -11.33 -4.78
N VAL A 376 -4.35 -12.08 -4.08
CA VAL A 376 -4.65 -11.91 -2.65
C VAL A 376 -4.67 -13.25 -1.94
N TRP A 377 -4.32 -13.27 -0.66
CA TRP A 377 -4.45 -14.42 0.23
C TRP A 377 -4.58 -13.97 1.68
N GLY A 378 -4.95 -14.88 2.56
CA GLY A 378 -5.13 -14.59 3.97
C GLY A 378 -6.56 -14.76 4.44
N LYS A 379 -6.89 -14.14 5.58
CA LYS A 379 -8.23 -14.15 6.17
C LYS A 379 -9.19 -13.29 5.36
N ASN A 380 -10.43 -13.80 5.18
CA ASN A 380 -11.43 -13.16 4.33
C ASN A 380 -12.82 -13.02 4.95
N VAL A 381 -12.98 -13.33 6.21
CA VAL A 381 -14.28 -13.27 6.92
C VAL A 381 -14.98 -11.89 6.80
N ARG A 382 -14.25 -10.85 6.43
CA ARG A 382 -14.73 -9.49 6.19
C ARG A 382 -14.68 -9.05 4.73
N GLY A 383 -14.44 -9.98 3.81
CA GLY A 383 -14.45 -9.73 2.37
C GLY A 383 -13.24 -8.93 1.86
N CYS A 384 -12.18 -8.78 2.64
CA CYS A 384 -11.01 -7.97 2.30
C CYS A 384 -10.20 -8.52 1.11
N LEU A 385 -10.43 -9.76 0.68
CA LEU A 385 -9.81 -10.33 -0.52
C LEU A 385 -10.52 -9.96 -1.83
N GLY A 386 -11.77 -9.49 -1.80
CA GLY A 386 -12.48 -9.02 -3.00
C GLY A 386 -12.82 -10.09 -4.03
N ILE A 387 -12.95 -11.35 -3.62
CA ILE A 387 -13.13 -12.53 -4.50
C ILE A 387 -14.58 -13.01 -4.60
N GLY A 388 -15.55 -12.23 -4.10
CA GLY A 388 -16.98 -12.55 -4.17
C GLY A 388 -17.49 -13.53 -3.11
N ARG A 389 -16.61 -14.03 -2.24
CA ARG A 389 -16.92 -14.97 -1.15
C ARG A 389 -16.17 -14.55 0.12
N LEU A 390 -16.46 -15.19 1.26
CA LEU A 390 -15.93 -14.81 2.56
C LEU A 390 -15.01 -15.86 3.19
N GLU A 391 -14.71 -16.93 2.46
CA GLU A 391 -13.80 -17.97 2.89
C GLU A 391 -12.34 -17.50 2.80
N ASP A 392 -11.54 -17.90 3.77
CA ASP A 392 -10.11 -17.67 3.81
C ASP A 392 -9.40 -18.32 2.60
N GLN A 393 -8.33 -17.69 2.11
CA GLN A 393 -7.55 -18.21 1.00
C GLN A 393 -6.14 -18.54 1.44
N TYR A 394 -5.81 -19.82 1.42
CA TYR A 394 -4.51 -20.36 1.83
C TYR A 394 -3.43 -20.29 0.74
N PHE A 395 -3.83 -19.98 -0.49
CA PHE A 395 -2.95 -19.76 -1.64
C PHE A 395 -3.29 -18.43 -2.31
N PRO A 396 -2.34 -17.80 -3.02
CA PRO A 396 -2.65 -16.63 -3.83
C PRO A 396 -3.81 -16.87 -4.78
N TRP A 397 -4.81 -15.99 -4.71
CA TRP A 397 -6.00 -16.02 -5.56
C TRP A 397 -6.09 -14.76 -6.39
N ARG A 398 -6.26 -14.90 -7.71
CA ARG A 398 -6.39 -13.76 -8.61
C ARG A 398 -7.73 -13.05 -8.42
N VAL A 399 -7.70 -11.75 -8.19
CA VAL A 399 -8.90 -10.91 -8.12
C VAL A 399 -9.36 -10.54 -9.53
N THR A 400 -10.65 -10.73 -9.81
CA THR A 400 -11.23 -10.24 -11.05
C THR A 400 -11.42 -8.73 -10.95
N MET A 401 -10.61 -7.98 -11.70
CA MET A 401 -10.62 -6.52 -11.69
C MET A 401 -11.26 -5.97 -12.97
N PRO A 402 -12.14 -4.97 -12.88
CA PRO A 402 -12.70 -4.27 -14.04
C PRO A 402 -11.79 -3.14 -14.56
N GLY A 403 -10.49 -3.30 -14.44
CA GLY A 403 -9.42 -2.39 -14.86
C GLY A 403 -8.06 -3.03 -14.59
N GLU A 404 -7.00 -2.42 -15.11
CA GLU A 404 -5.61 -2.84 -14.89
C GLU A 404 -5.08 -2.24 -13.57
N PRO A 405 -4.90 -3.01 -12.49
CA PRO A 405 -4.33 -2.54 -11.24
C PRO A 405 -2.91 -1.97 -11.42
N VAL A 406 -2.65 -0.83 -10.78
CA VAL A 406 -1.33 -0.16 -10.81
C VAL A 406 -0.77 0.09 -9.41
N ALA A 407 -1.62 0.09 -8.40
CA ALA A 407 -1.22 0.18 -7.00
C ALA A 407 -2.30 -0.40 -6.09
N VAL A 408 -1.90 -0.94 -4.96
CA VAL A 408 -2.78 -1.50 -3.94
C VAL A 408 -2.40 -0.99 -2.57
N ALA A 409 -3.40 -0.74 -1.72
CA ALA A 409 -3.24 -0.43 -0.30
C ALA A 409 -4.18 -1.32 0.52
N CYS A 410 -3.69 -1.86 1.63
CA CYS A 410 -4.43 -2.72 2.53
C CYS A 410 -4.62 -2.04 3.88
N GLY A 411 -5.84 -2.05 4.39
CA GLY A 411 -6.18 -1.66 5.77
C GLY A 411 -6.38 -2.87 6.67
N VAL A 412 -7.02 -2.67 7.82
CA VAL A 412 -7.32 -3.79 8.74
C VAL A 412 -8.19 -4.85 8.05
N ASP A 413 -9.29 -4.42 7.47
CA ASP A 413 -10.33 -5.29 6.93
C ASP A 413 -10.82 -4.82 5.56
N HIS A 414 -10.06 -4.00 4.85
CA HIS A 414 -10.43 -3.49 3.55
C HIS A 414 -9.21 -3.30 2.66
N THR A 415 -9.46 -3.23 1.37
CA THR A 415 -8.43 -3.06 0.34
C THR A 415 -8.87 -2.00 -0.65
N VAL A 416 -7.92 -1.19 -1.09
CA VAL A 416 -8.11 -0.14 -2.10
C VAL A 416 -7.11 -0.35 -3.23
N THR A 417 -7.58 -0.27 -4.47
CA THR A 417 -6.74 -0.43 -5.65
C THR A 417 -6.92 0.76 -6.59
N LEU A 418 -5.81 1.32 -7.02
CA LEU A 418 -5.76 2.23 -8.14
C LEU A 418 -5.59 1.41 -9.42
N ALA A 419 -6.40 1.67 -10.43
CA ALA A 419 -6.36 0.96 -11.69
C ALA A 419 -6.45 1.92 -12.87
N LYS A 420 -5.96 1.51 -14.02
CA LYS A 420 -6.24 2.13 -15.31
C LYS A 420 -7.44 1.43 -15.92
N SER A 421 -8.32 2.19 -16.60
CA SER A 421 -9.42 1.58 -17.35
C SER A 421 -8.86 0.75 -18.52
N PHE A 422 -9.60 -0.27 -18.94
CA PHE A 422 -9.24 -1.03 -20.16
C PHE A 422 -9.56 -0.23 -21.43
N VAL A 423 -10.39 0.81 -21.30
CA VAL A 423 -10.86 1.66 -22.43
C VAL A 423 -10.56 3.12 -22.15
#